data_41cd3da9210364508e654c781f331c47
#
_entry.id   41cd3da9210364508e654c781f331c47
#
_cell.length_a   1.000
_cell.length_b   1.000
_cell.length_c   1.000
_cell.angle_alpha   90.00
_cell.angle_beta   90.00
_cell.angle_gamma   90.00
#
_symmetry.space_group_name_H-M   'P 1'
#
loop_
_entity.id
_entity.type
_entity.pdbx_description
1 polymer ?
#
loop_
_entity_poly.entity_id
_entity_poly.type
_entity_poly.pdbx_seq_one_letter_code
_entity_poly.pdbx_strand_id
1 'polypeptide(L)'
;MILLDNNIIRKYARPDPDEAVLNYLSKHRTEPWGISALVLFEFLSYYDTQSKQRTRRSQLTQAVDNVVSFDADTAAEAASMETSLEAADVSLDDVDLLIAATARQHQATFVTADRNGFDKTPLHELMDIDIVNTS
;
A
#
# COMPACT_ATOMS: atom_id res chain seq x y z
N MET A 1 -10.96 -6.81 -0.13
CA MET A 1 -10.39 -5.45 -0.16
C MET A 1 -8.97 -5.49 -0.68
N ILE A 2 -8.63 -4.53 -1.53
CA ILE A 2 -7.25 -4.29 -1.92
C ILE A 2 -6.74 -3.04 -1.19
N LEU A 3 -5.48 -3.07 -0.76
CA LEU A 3 -4.80 -1.91 -0.17
C LEU A 3 -3.72 -1.43 -1.14
N LEU A 4 -3.82 -0.17 -1.54
CA LEU A 4 -2.98 0.43 -2.56
C LEU A 4 -1.75 1.09 -1.95
N ASP A 5 -0.57 0.81 -2.52
CA ASP A 5 0.66 1.50 -2.16
C ASP A 5 0.67 2.92 -2.76
N ASN A 6 1.50 3.78 -2.21
CA ASN A 6 1.63 5.16 -2.64
C ASN A 6 2.00 5.28 -4.14
N ASN A 7 2.88 4.43 -4.64
CA ASN A 7 3.27 4.43 -6.05
C ASN A 7 2.09 4.13 -6.98
N ILE A 8 1.15 3.27 -6.56
CA ILE A 8 -0.07 2.98 -7.33
C ILE A 8 -0.97 4.22 -7.37
N ILE A 9 -1.19 4.85 -6.22
CA ILE A 9 -2.04 6.05 -6.12
C ILE A 9 -1.49 7.17 -7.00
N ARG A 10 -0.18 7.43 -6.95
CA ARG A 10 0.46 8.50 -7.72
C ARG A 10 0.37 8.26 -9.21
N LYS A 11 0.52 7.02 -9.66
CA LYS A 11 0.42 6.65 -11.07
C LYS A 11 -1.03 6.69 -11.58
N TYR A 12 -1.99 6.47 -10.70
CA TYR A 12 -3.41 6.58 -11.01
C TYR A 12 -3.89 8.04 -11.09
N ALA A 13 -3.43 8.88 -10.14
CA ALA A 13 -3.95 10.24 -9.97
C ALA A 13 -3.32 11.29 -10.88
N ARG A 14 -2.25 10.95 -11.61
CA ARG A 14 -1.61 11.91 -12.51
C ARG A 14 -2.47 12.19 -13.75
N PRO A 15 -2.26 13.32 -14.45
CA PRO A 15 -3.06 13.68 -15.65
C PRO A 15 -3.03 12.64 -16.77
N ASP A 16 -1.91 11.90 -16.87
CA ASP A 16 -1.74 10.78 -17.80
C ASP A 16 -1.50 9.51 -16.98
N PRO A 17 -2.58 8.85 -16.52
CA PRO A 17 -2.45 7.68 -15.66
C PRO A 17 -1.71 6.52 -16.34
N ASP A 18 -0.95 5.77 -15.55
CA ASP A 18 -0.26 4.57 -16.03
C ASP A 18 -1.27 3.53 -16.50
N GLU A 19 -1.07 3.00 -17.70
CA GLU A 19 -2.02 2.06 -18.32
C GLU A 19 -2.13 0.75 -17.53
N ALA A 20 -1.02 0.21 -17.02
CA ALA A 20 -1.04 -1.02 -16.25
C ALA A 20 -1.80 -0.84 -14.94
N VAL A 21 -1.68 0.32 -14.30
CA VAL A 21 -2.43 0.66 -13.08
C VAL A 21 -3.93 0.78 -13.39
N LEU A 22 -4.30 1.48 -14.47
CA LEU A 22 -5.68 1.58 -14.90
C LEU A 22 -6.31 0.21 -15.16
N ASN A 23 -5.59 -0.66 -15.86
CA ASN A 23 -6.06 -2.00 -16.19
C ASN A 23 -6.25 -2.83 -14.90
N TYR A 24 -5.31 -2.77 -13.97
CA TYR A 24 -5.42 -3.48 -12.71
C TYR A 24 -6.64 -3.01 -11.91
N LEU A 25 -6.79 -1.71 -11.72
CA LEU A 25 -7.88 -1.14 -10.93
C LEU A 25 -9.25 -1.40 -11.60
N SER A 26 -9.31 -1.39 -12.94
CA SER A 26 -10.52 -1.73 -13.67
C SER A 26 -10.98 -3.16 -13.37
N LYS A 27 -10.06 -4.10 -13.25
CA LYS A 27 -10.38 -5.50 -12.93
C LYS A 27 -10.84 -5.67 -11.47
N HIS A 28 -10.52 -4.74 -10.60
CA HIS A 28 -10.82 -4.78 -9.17
C HIS A 28 -11.84 -3.75 -8.73
N ARG A 29 -12.58 -3.15 -9.67
CA ARG A 29 -13.53 -2.06 -9.37
C ARG A 29 -14.72 -2.47 -8.50
N THR A 30 -15.00 -3.77 -8.41
CA THR A 30 -16.13 -4.28 -7.63
C THR A 30 -15.78 -4.61 -6.18
N GLU A 31 -14.50 -4.55 -5.81
CA GLU A 31 -14.09 -4.76 -4.44
C GLU A 31 -13.64 -3.43 -3.79
N PRO A 32 -13.73 -3.33 -2.46
CA PRO A 32 -13.32 -2.11 -1.77
C PRO A 32 -11.83 -1.79 -1.97
N TRP A 33 -11.53 -0.52 -2.20
CA TRP A 33 -10.18 0.01 -2.27
C TRP A 33 -9.86 0.74 -0.98
N GLY A 34 -8.68 0.49 -0.44
CA GLY A 34 -8.21 1.16 0.76
C GLY A 34 -6.75 1.55 0.65
N ILE A 35 -6.34 2.33 1.62
CA ILE A 35 -4.94 2.66 1.86
C ILE A 35 -4.68 2.55 3.37
N SER A 36 -3.44 2.24 3.74
CA SER A 36 -3.05 2.36 5.15
C SER A 36 -2.86 3.82 5.53
N ALA A 37 -2.97 4.12 6.82
CA ALA A 37 -2.64 5.45 7.35
C ALA A 37 -1.20 5.84 7.04
N LEU A 38 -0.28 4.87 6.96
CA LEU A 38 1.12 5.10 6.59
C LEU A 38 1.26 5.55 5.14
N VAL A 39 0.51 4.92 4.23
CA VAL A 39 0.48 5.33 2.82
C VAL A 39 -0.14 6.72 2.69
N LEU A 40 -1.17 7.03 3.45
CA LEU A 40 -1.73 8.38 3.49
C LEU A 40 -0.66 9.40 3.90
N PHE A 41 0.12 9.12 4.93
CA PHE A 41 1.23 9.96 5.35
C PHE A 41 2.24 10.18 4.21
N GLU A 42 2.68 9.10 3.56
CA GLU A 42 3.63 9.19 2.44
C GLU A 42 3.08 10.03 1.28
N PHE A 43 1.81 9.83 0.94
CA PHE A 43 1.15 10.58 -0.12
C PHE A 43 1.10 12.07 0.20
N LEU A 44 0.70 12.44 1.42
CA LEU A 44 0.58 13.84 1.83
C LEU A 44 1.93 14.53 1.99
N SER A 45 2.96 13.80 2.41
CA SER A 45 4.31 14.33 2.63
C SER A 45 4.95 14.87 1.35
N TYR A 46 4.48 14.47 0.19
CA TYR A 46 4.94 14.98 -1.10
C TYR A 46 4.60 16.46 -1.29
N TYR A 47 3.51 16.93 -0.70
CA TYR A 47 3.02 18.30 -0.87
C TYR A 47 3.62 19.23 0.19
N ASP A 48 4.03 20.44 -0.25
CA ASP A 48 4.86 21.36 0.51
C ASP A 48 4.08 22.35 1.36
N THR A 49 2.75 22.40 1.27
CA THR A 49 1.91 23.29 2.07
C THR A 49 0.75 22.55 2.72
N GLN A 50 0.31 23.05 3.88
CA GLN A 50 -0.86 22.48 4.56
C GLN A 50 -2.13 22.59 3.71
N SER A 51 -2.27 23.66 2.94
CA SER A 51 -3.41 23.84 2.06
C SER A 51 -3.46 22.77 0.97
N LYS A 52 -2.33 22.48 0.32
CA LYS A 52 -2.24 21.42 -0.67
C LYS A 52 -2.52 20.05 -0.04
N GLN A 53 -1.97 19.80 1.14
CA GLN A 53 -2.20 18.56 1.87
C GLN A 53 -3.68 18.34 2.19
N ARG A 54 -4.39 19.36 2.66
CA ARG A 54 -5.84 19.28 2.93
C ARG A 54 -6.63 18.96 1.67
N THR A 55 -6.34 19.64 0.57
CA THR A 55 -7.02 19.43 -0.70
C THR A 55 -6.79 18.00 -1.21
N ARG A 56 -5.53 17.55 -1.18
CA ARG A 56 -5.16 16.21 -1.65
C ARG A 56 -5.74 15.11 -0.76
N ARG A 57 -5.76 15.32 0.54
CA ARG A 57 -6.40 14.40 1.48
C ARG A 57 -7.89 14.22 1.15
N SER A 58 -8.59 15.32 0.94
CA SER A 58 -10.01 15.28 0.58
C SER A 58 -10.24 14.50 -0.72
N GLN A 59 -9.44 14.77 -1.74
CA GLN A 59 -9.54 14.06 -3.02
C GLN A 59 -9.26 12.56 -2.87
N LEU A 60 -8.23 12.19 -2.12
CA LEU A 60 -7.86 10.80 -1.92
C LEU A 60 -8.92 10.05 -1.12
N THR A 61 -9.43 10.63 -0.04
CA THR A 61 -10.45 9.98 0.79
C THR A 61 -11.79 9.82 0.08
N GLN A 62 -12.04 10.60 -0.97
CA GLN A 62 -13.19 10.39 -1.85
C GLN A 62 -12.96 9.29 -2.88
N ALA A 63 -11.71 9.06 -3.27
CA ALA A 63 -11.34 8.07 -4.28
C ALA A 63 -11.23 6.65 -3.72
N VAL A 64 -10.91 6.49 -2.44
CA VAL A 64 -10.81 5.19 -1.77
C VAL A 64 -11.96 4.98 -0.80
N ASP A 65 -12.31 3.72 -0.57
CA ASP A 65 -13.41 3.37 0.33
C ASP A 65 -13.00 3.42 1.80
N ASN A 66 -11.73 3.14 2.10
CA ASN A 66 -11.23 3.03 3.47
C ASN A 66 -9.83 3.60 3.62
N VAL A 67 -9.58 4.25 4.77
CA VAL A 67 -8.24 4.49 5.29
C VAL A 67 -8.07 3.62 6.53
N VAL A 68 -7.13 2.69 6.48
CA VAL A 68 -6.94 1.68 7.52
C VAL A 68 -5.91 2.18 8.53
N SER A 69 -6.32 2.28 9.78
CA SER A 69 -5.45 2.80 10.86
C SER A 69 -4.34 1.81 11.21
N PHE A 70 -3.23 2.36 11.69
CA PHE A 70 -2.17 1.60 12.35
C PHE A 70 -2.45 1.60 13.85
N ASP A 71 -2.58 0.42 14.44
CA ASP A 71 -2.89 0.25 15.86
C ASP A 71 -1.98 -0.80 16.51
N ALA A 72 -2.28 -1.15 17.79
CA ALA A 72 -1.48 -2.11 18.54
C ALA A 72 -1.48 -3.50 17.89
N ASP A 73 -2.59 -3.91 17.30
CA ASP A 73 -2.69 -5.21 16.61
C ASP A 73 -1.83 -5.21 15.35
N THR A 74 -1.78 -4.09 14.63
CA THR A 74 -0.91 -3.94 13.46
C THR A 74 0.56 -4.01 13.87
N ALA A 75 0.93 -3.38 14.97
CA ALA A 75 2.30 -3.45 15.49
C ALA A 75 2.71 -4.88 15.83
N ALA A 76 1.82 -5.64 16.48
CA ALA A 76 2.07 -7.04 16.81
C ALA A 76 2.20 -7.89 15.54
N GLU A 77 1.37 -7.65 14.53
CA GLU A 77 1.45 -8.32 13.24
C GLU A 77 2.78 -8.04 12.54
N ALA A 78 3.23 -6.79 12.54
CA ALA A 78 4.52 -6.40 11.95
C ALA A 78 5.69 -7.10 12.64
N ALA A 79 5.69 -7.16 13.96
CA ALA A 79 6.74 -7.86 14.73
C ALA A 79 6.78 -9.35 14.39
N SER A 80 5.63 -9.99 14.26
CA SER A 80 5.52 -11.39 13.86
C SER A 80 6.06 -11.62 12.44
N MET A 81 5.71 -10.75 11.49
CA MET A 81 6.22 -10.84 10.12
C MET A 81 7.72 -10.65 10.07
N GLU A 82 8.27 -9.69 10.81
CA GLU A 82 9.71 -9.43 10.87
C GLU A 82 10.47 -10.69 11.31
N THR A 83 9.99 -11.36 12.35
CA THR A 83 10.58 -12.60 12.84
C THR A 83 10.58 -13.69 11.75
N SER A 84 9.47 -13.87 11.05
CA SER A 84 9.37 -14.88 9.99
C SER A 84 10.27 -14.55 8.80
N LEU A 85 10.37 -13.26 8.42
CA LEU A 85 11.22 -12.82 7.31
C LEU A 85 12.70 -12.97 7.66
N GLU A 86 13.12 -12.61 8.88
CA GLU A 86 14.50 -12.79 9.35
C GLU A 86 14.90 -14.26 9.32
N ALA A 87 14.02 -15.16 9.71
CA ALA A 87 14.27 -16.61 9.64
C ALA A 87 14.49 -17.10 8.20
N ALA A 88 13.99 -16.36 7.19
CA ALA A 88 14.16 -16.63 5.77
C ALA A 88 15.25 -15.75 5.13
N ASP A 89 16.07 -15.07 5.93
CA ASP A 89 17.13 -14.15 5.48
C ASP A 89 16.61 -13.00 4.61
N VAL A 90 15.39 -12.52 4.89
CA VAL A 90 14.77 -11.38 4.19
C VAL A 90 14.47 -10.28 5.19
N SER A 91 14.73 -9.05 4.79
CA SER A 91 14.34 -7.86 5.55
C SER A 91 13.61 -6.88 4.65
N LEU A 92 12.69 -6.12 5.25
CA LEU A 92 12.05 -4.96 4.63
C LEU A 92 12.48 -3.71 5.38
N ASP A 93 12.44 -2.58 4.70
CA ASP A 93 12.53 -1.29 5.40
C ASP A 93 11.36 -1.18 6.38
N ASP A 94 11.58 -0.49 7.51
CA ASP A 94 10.60 -0.44 8.60
C ASP A 94 9.21 0.01 8.13
N VAL A 95 9.15 1.09 7.35
CA VAL A 95 7.87 1.61 6.86
C VAL A 95 7.19 0.61 5.92
N ASP A 96 7.94 -0.01 5.03
CA ASP A 96 7.43 -1.05 4.12
C ASP A 96 6.88 -2.25 4.90
N LEU A 97 7.57 -2.66 5.95
CA LEU A 97 7.10 -3.72 6.84
C LEU A 97 5.76 -3.36 7.49
N LEU A 98 5.64 -2.13 8.00
CA LEU A 98 4.42 -1.68 8.66
C LEU A 98 3.24 -1.56 7.67
N ILE A 99 3.50 -1.13 6.45
CA ILE A 99 2.50 -1.07 5.38
C ILE A 99 2.03 -2.48 5.03
N ALA A 100 2.97 -3.41 4.81
CA ALA A 100 2.65 -4.81 4.50
C ALA A 100 1.86 -5.47 5.63
N ALA A 101 2.25 -5.24 6.88
CA ALA A 101 1.58 -5.77 8.05
C ALA A 101 0.13 -5.28 8.17
N THR A 102 -0.13 -4.03 7.80
CA THR A 102 -1.49 -3.49 7.78
C THR A 102 -2.37 -4.30 6.82
N ALA A 103 -1.87 -4.58 5.63
CA ALA A 103 -2.61 -5.38 4.65
C ALA A 103 -2.83 -6.81 5.15
N ARG A 104 -1.80 -7.46 5.69
CA ARG A 104 -1.91 -8.83 6.21
C ARG A 104 -2.91 -8.94 7.36
N GLN A 105 -2.88 -7.99 8.29
CA GLN A 105 -3.80 -7.96 9.43
C GLN A 105 -5.26 -7.95 9.00
N HIS A 106 -5.55 -7.22 7.92
CA HIS A 106 -6.90 -7.09 7.39
C HIS A 106 -7.23 -8.12 6.30
N GLN A 107 -6.35 -9.09 6.05
CA GLN A 107 -6.51 -10.11 5.02
C GLN A 107 -6.78 -9.49 3.64
N ALA A 108 -6.18 -8.34 3.39
CA ALA A 108 -6.29 -7.63 2.13
C ALA A 108 -5.16 -8.02 1.18
N THR A 109 -5.39 -7.86 -0.12
CA THR A 109 -4.32 -7.94 -1.11
C THR A 109 -3.59 -6.60 -1.14
N PHE A 110 -2.28 -6.62 -0.93
CA PHE A 110 -1.46 -5.42 -1.06
C PHE A 110 -1.04 -5.22 -2.51
N VAL A 111 -1.27 -4.03 -3.06
CA VAL A 111 -1.01 -3.71 -4.46
C VAL A 111 0.09 -2.67 -4.56
N THR A 112 1.19 -3.02 -5.20
CA THR A 112 2.36 -2.15 -5.32
C THR A 112 3.01 -2.27 -6.70
N ALA A 113 3.74 -1.25 -7.11
CA ALA A 113 4.61 -1.28 -8.28
C ALA A 113 6.09 -1.47 -7.89
N ASP A 114 6.40 -1.51 -6.59
CA ASP A 114 7.77 -1.61 -6.08
C ASP A 114 8.22 -3.07 -5.99
N ARG A 115 8.80 -3.59 -7.07
CA ARG A 115 9.35 -4.95 -7.10
C ARG A 115 10.50 -5.13 -6.13
N ASN A 116 11.41 -4.15 -6.06
CA ASN A 116 12.60 -4.27 -5.23
C ASN A 116 12.25 -4.36 -3.75
N GLY A 117 11.23 -3.63 -3.30
CA GLY A 117 10.79 -3.65 -1.92
C GLY A 117 9.98 -4.88 -1.53
N PHE A 118 9.10 -5.36 -2.43
CA PHE A 118 8.05 -6.29 -2.05
C PHE A 118 8.02 -7.61 -2.82
N ASP A 119 8.70 -7.73 -3.97
CA ASP A 119 8.66 -8.98 -4.75
C ASP A 119 9.69 -9.98 -4.21
N LYS A 120 9.40 -10.53 -3.02
CA LYS A 120 10.26 -11.45 -2.30
C LYS A 120 9.46 -12.70 -1.94
N THR A 121 9.96 -13.87 -2.34
CA THR A 121 9.24 -15.14 -2.15
C THR A 121 8.76 -15.36 -0.71
N PRO A 122 9.59 -15.15 0.34
CA PRO A 122 9.12 -15.32 1.71
C PRO A 122 7.97 -14.39 2.09
N LEU A 123 7.91 -13.19 1.51
CA LEU A 123 6.81 -12.27 1.77
C LEU A 123 5.51 -12.74 1.08
N HIS A 124 5.60 -13.23 -0.15
CA HIS A 124 4.45 -13.82 -0.86
C HIS A 124 3.89 -15.04 -0.14
N GLU A 125 4.69 -15.75 0.63
CA GLU A 125 4.24 -16.90 1.43
C GLU A 125 3.45 -16.46 2.68
N LEU A 126 3.65 -15.23 3.13
CA LEU A 126 2.99 -14.70 4.33
C LEU A 126 1.69 -13.96 4.04
N MET A 127 1.54 -13.41 2.83
CA MET A 127 0.41 -12.55 2.50
C MET A 127 0.18 -12.44 1.00
N ASP A 128 -0.99 -11.94 0.61
CA ASP A 128 -1.32 -11.69 -0.78
C ASP A 128 -0.75 -10.35 -1.25
N ILE A 129 0.08 -10.41 -2.29
CA ILE A 129 0.68 -9.21 -2.89
C ILE A 129 0.53 -9.30 -4.41
N ASP A 130 0.00 -8.24 -5.00
CA ASP A 130 -0.03 -8.05 -6.45
C ASP A 130 1.01 -7.00 -6.84
N ILE A 131 1.96 -7.38 -7.68
CA ILE A 131 2.95 -6.47 -8.24
C ILE A 131 2.45 -6.00 -9.61
N VAL A 132 2.19 -4.70 -9.74
CA VAL A 132 1.78 -4.11 -11.02
C VAL A 132 3.02 -3.67 -11.79
N ASN A 133 3.19 -4.22 -12.99
CA ASN A 133 4.31 -3.90 -13.86
C ASN A 133 4.05 -2.59 -14.58
N THR A 134 4.56 -1.49 -14.03
CA THR A 134 4.41 -0.16 -14.60
C THR A 134 5.57 0.17 -15.53
N SER A 135 5.32 1.05 -16.47
CA SER A 135 6.34 1.58 -17.36
C SER A 135 6.97 2.87 -16.83
#